data_d67cfdc80c266d73948b2e5bba7c6f49
#
_entry.id   d67cfdc80c266d73948b2e5bba7c6f49
#
_cell.length_a   1.000
_cell.length_b   1.000
_cell.length_c   1.000
_cell.angle_alpha   90.00
_cell.angle_beta   90.00
_cell.angle_gamma   90.00
#
_symmetry.space_group_name_H-M   'P 1'
#
loop_
_entity.id
_entity.type
_entity.pdbx_description
1 polymer ?
#
loop_
_entity_poly.entity_id
_entity_poly.type
_entity_poly.pdbx_seq_one_letter_code
_entity_poly.pdbx_strand_id
1 'polypeptide(L)'
;MLTNTMLGNLWDNLKHPPLSYMGDTWRYRMADGSHNNILYPDLGKSGSYYARSVVPQRSPPAALPDPGDIFDALFARKGPAKPHPAQFSSIAISLATIIIHDIFRTDDLDQNKVASSSYLDLGPLYGHNQKMQDTVRTFKDGKLKPDTFAEPRILGQPPGVGALLVSFNRFHNYVVGQLAEINEGGRFTATKLDKAKVSERSLRH
;
A
#
# COMPACT_ATOMS: atom_id res chain seq x y z
N MET A 1 -7.65 37.66 -7.67
CA MET A 1 -8.26 37.76 -9.01
C MET A 1 -7.23 37.46 -10.13
N LEU A 2 -6.11 38.18 -10.21
CA LEU A 2 -5.06 37.96 -11.24
C LEU A 2 -4.50 36.53 -11.27
N THR A 3 -4.25 35.92 -10.11
CA THR A 3 -3.68 34.57 -10.00
C THR A 3 -4.60 33.51 -10.61
N ASN A 4 -5.90 33.59 -10.35
CA ASN A 4 -6.87 32.63 -10.90
C ASN A 4 -7.04 32.79 -12.42
N THR A 5 -7.00 34.02 -12.92
CA THR A 5 -7.02 34.29 -14.36
C THR A 5 -5.77 33.75 -15.05
N MET A 6 -4.60 33.93 -14.44
CA MET A 6 -3.33 33.42 -14.95
C MET A 6 -3.31 31.89 -14.95
N LEU A 7 -3.76 31.25 -13.88
CA LEU A 7 -3.86 29.78 -13.79
C LEU A 7 -4.87 29.23 -14.79
N GLY A 8 -6.02 29.89 -14.98
CA GLY A 8 -6.99 29.53 -16.01
C GLY A 8 -6.40 29.61 -17.41
N ASN A 9 -5.73 30.72 -17.74
CA ASN A 9 -5.08 30.87 -19.04
C ASN A 9 -3.97 29.84 -19.28
N LEU A 10 -3.19 29.51 -18.28
CA LEU A 10 -2.17 28.46 -18.36
C LEU A 10 -2.82 27.10 -18.63
N TRP A 11 -3.88 26.78 -17.91
CA TRP A 11 -4.62 25.52 -18.08
C TRP A 11 -5.24 25.42 -19.48
N ASP A 12 -5.90 26.47 -19.96
CA ASP A 12 -6.56 26.49 -21.27
C ASP A 12 -5.58 26.40 -22.44
N ASN A 13 -4.34 26.86 -22.24
CA ASN A 13 -3.27 26.78 -23.26
C ASN A 13 -2.44 25.51 -23.18
N LEU A 14 -2.61 24.65 -22.16
CA LEU A 14 -1.96 23.34 -22.11
C LEU A 14 -2.60 22.39 -23.14
N LYS A 15 -1.77 21.59 -23.79
CA LYS A 15 -2.27 20.47 -24.59
C LYS A 15 -2.85 19.40 -23.67
N HIS A 16 -4.15 19.20 -23.73
CA HIS A 16 -4.85 18.13 -23.05
C HIS A 16 -5.04 16.97 -24.04
N PRO A 17 -4.28 15.87 -23.93
CA PRO A 17 -4.53 14.72 -24.79
C PRO A 17 -5.94 14.19 -24.55
N PRO A 18 -6.63 13.67 -25.57
CA PRO A 18 -7.95 13.09 -25.41
C PRO A 18 -7.88 11.94 -24.41
N LEU A 19 -8.83 11.90 -23.47
CA LEU A 19 -8.97 10.81 -22.53
C LEU A 19 -9.43 9.56 -23.31
N SER A 20 -8.56 8.57 -23.38
CA SER A 20 -8.92 7.27 -23.94
C SER A 20 -9.60 6.45 -22.83
N TYR A 21 -10.89 6.17 -23.01
CA TYR A 21 -11.61 5.26 -22.12
C TYR A 21 -11.36 3.82 -22.56
N MET A 22 -10.66 3.06 -21.73
CA MET A 22 -10.28 1.67 -22.00
C MET A 22 -11.19 0.65 -21.32
N GLY A 23 -12.32 1.09 -20.78
CA GLY A 23 -13.24 0.27 -20.03
C GLY A 23 -13.06 0.39 -18.50
N ASP A 24 -14.06 -0.09 -17.76
CA ASP A 24 -14.08 0.02 -16.29
C ASP A 24 -12.93 -0.72 -15.60
N THR A 25 -12.45 -1.79 -16.20
CA THR A 25 -11.33 -2.59 -15.69
C THR A 25 -10.02 -1.80 -15.56
N TRP A 26 -9.82 -0.80 -16.44
CA TRP A 26 -8.62 0.03 -16.50
C TRP A 26 -8.77 1.38 -15.82
N ARG A 27 -9.96 1.66 -15.31
CA ARG A 27 -10.26 2.94 -14.70
C ARG A 27 -9.59 3.09 -13.33
N TYR A 28 -9.45 1.98 -12.62
CA TYR A 28 -8.90 1.94 -11.27
C TYR A 28 -7.93 0.77 -11.14
N ARG A 29 -6.95 0.94 -10.27
CA ARG A 29 -6.05 -0.12 -9.88
C ARG A 29 -6.81 -1.24 -9.17
N MET A 30 -6.46 -2.49 -9.46
CA MET A 30 -7.03 -3.64 -8.77
C MET A 30 -6.37 -3.84 -7.39
N ALA A 31 -7.10 -4.45 -6.46
CA ALA A 31 -6.61 -4.69 -5.10
C ALA A 31 -5.36 -5.59 -5.04
N ASP A 32 -5.12 -6.40 -6.06
CA ASP A 32 -3.95 -7.27 -6.18
C ASP A 32 -2.76 -6.62 -6.92
N GLY A 33 -2.89 -5.36 -7.32
CA GLY A 33 -1.89 -4.62 -8.08
C GLY A 33 -1.88 -4.92 -9.58
N SER A 34 -2.82 -5.71 -10.10
CA SER A 34 -3.00 -5.88 -11.54
C SER A 34 -3.56 -4.63 -12.23
N HIS A 35 -3.52 -4.61 -13.56
CA HIS A 35 -4.04 -3.53 -14.41
C HIS A 35 -3.39 -2.14 -14.20
N ASN A 36 -2.16 -2.11 -13.68
CA ASN A 36 -1.35 -0.87 -13.67
C ASN A 36 -0.62 -0.64 -14.99
N ASN A 37 -0.31 -1.71 -15.71
CA ASN A 37 0.36 -1.63 -17.01
C ASN A 37 -0.57 -2.15 -18.10
N ILE A 38 -0.80 -1.32 -19.12
CA ILE A 38 -1.73 -1.64 -20.21
C ILE A 38 -1.22 -2.79 -21.08
N LEU A 39 0.09 -2.83 -21.34
CA LEU A 39 0.70 -3.86 -22.18
C LEU A 39 0.86 -5.18 -21.42
N TYR A 40 1.11 -5.10 -20.12
CA TYR A 40 1.33 -6.26 -19.25
C TYR A 40 0.42 -6.15 -18.01
N PRO A 41 -0.86 -6.51 -18.15
CA PRO A 41 -1.85 -6.34 -17.08
C PRO A 41 -1.49 -6.97 -15.74
N ASP A 42 -0.79 -8.09 -15.79
CA ASP A 42 -0.39 -8.86 -14.62
C ASP A 42 0.99 -8.46 -14.06
N LEU A 43 1.64 -7.44 -14.64
CA LEU A 43 2.93 -7.00 -14.16
C LEU A 43 2.83 -6.44 -12.74
N GLY A 44 3.58 -7.04 -11.84
CA GLY A 44 3.65 -6.61 -10.43
C GLY A 44 2.47 -7.02 -9.56
N LYS A 45 1.57 -7.88 -10.06
CA LYS A 45 0.43 -8.34 -9.26
C LYS A 45 0.85 -9.32 -8.16
N SER A 46 0.09 -9.35 -7.09
CA SER A 46 0.17 -10.36 -6.03
C SER A 46 0.09 -11.78 -6.60
N GLY A 47 0.94 -12.68 -6.10
CA GLY A 47 1.05 -14.05 -6.59
C GLY A 47 2.01 -14.24 -7.78
N SER A 48 2.69 -13.17 -8.23
CA SER A 48 3.73 -13.26 -9.24
C SER A 48 5.06 -13.76 -8.67
N TYR A 49 5.99 -14.15 -9.54
CA TYR A 49 7.33 -14.55 -9.13
C TYR A 49 8.22 -13.35 -8.84
N TYR A 50 9.09 -13.48 -7.83
CA TYR A 50 10.13 -12.50 -7.60
C TYR A 50 11.04 -12.38 -8.83
N ALA A 51 11.30 -11.15 -9.26
CA ALA A 51 12.32 -10.88 -10.27
C ALA A 51 13.71 -11.17 -9.68
N ARG A 52 14.53 -11.91 -10.41
CA ARG A 52 15.89 -12.27 -10.01
C ARG A 52 16.87 -11.83 -11.07
N SER A 53 17.86 -11.06 -10.66
CA SER A 53 18.95 -10.62 -11.53
C SER A 53 20.23 -11.48 -11.39
N VAL A 54 20.27 -12.35 -10.39
CA VAL A 54 21.42 -13.22 -10.10
C VAL A 54 20.98 -14.66 -9.86
N VAL A 55 21.85 -15.60 -10.19
CA VAL A 55 21.62 -17.02 -9.91
C VAL A 55 21.68 -17.23 -8.39
N PRO A 56 20.67 -17.89 -7.77
CA PRO A 56 20.70 -18.17 -6.34
C PRO A 56 21.89 -19.08 -6.00
N GLN A 57 22.69 -18.66 -5.03
CA GLN A 57 23.69 -19.52 -4.42
C GLN A 57 23.09 -20.23 -3.22
N ARG A 58 23.20 -21.54 -3.17
CA ARG A 58 22.82 -22.34 -2.01
C ARG A 58 24.08 -22.82 -1.32
N SER A 59 24.29 -22.37 -0.09
CA SER A 59 25.27 -22.97 0.81
C SER A 59 24.63 -24.18 1.53
N PRO A 60 25.32 -25.32 1.60
CA PRO A 60 24.82 -26.45 2.40
C PRO A 60 24.62 -26.02 3.85
N PRO A 61 23.56 -26.48 4.55
CA PRO A 61 23.32 -26.12 5.95
C PRO A 61 24.53 -26.39 6.87
N ALA A 62 25.26 -27.47 6.62
CA ALA A 62 26.46 -27.82 7.36
C ALA A 62 27.66 -26.86 7.19
N ALA A 63 27.60 -25.96 6.19
CA ALA A 63 28.63 -24.94 5.97
C ALA A 63 28.31 -23.60 6.64
N LEU A 64 27.13 -23.48 7.28
CA LEU A 64 26.70 -22.27 7.97
C LEU A 64 27.15 -22.32 9.43
N PRO A 65 27.55 -21.18 10.02
CA PRO A 65 27.82 -21.08 11.45
C PRO A 65 26.58 -21.41 12.29
N ASP A 66 26.81 -21.76 13.55
CA ASP A 66 25.71 -21.91 14.49
C ASP A 66 24.91 -20.59 14.63
N PRO A 67 23.57 -20.61 14.60
CA PRO A 67 22.75 -19.41 14.73
C PRO A 67 23.00 -18.65 16.05
N GLY A 68 23.32 -19.34 17.13
CA GLY A 68 23.65 -18.73 18.42
C GLY A 68 24.95 -17.93 18.35
N ASP A 69 25.98 -18.48 17.69
CA ASP A 69 27.26 -17.78 17.49
C ASP A 69 27.07 -16.52 16.65
N ILE A 70 26.22 -16.59 15.60
CA ILE A 70 25.88 -15.43 14.78
C ILE A 70 25.13 -14.37 15.60
N PHE A 71 24.15 -14.80 16.43
CA PHE A 71 23.42 -13.89 17.30
C PHE A 71 24.34 -13.18 18.28
N ASP A 72 25.21 -13.93 18.98
CA ASP A 72 26.14 -13.38 19.97
C ASP A 72 27.18 -12.44 19.36
N ALA A 73 27.63 -12.74 18.14
CA ALA A 73 28.61 -11.92 17.44
C ALA A 73 28.02 -10.62 16.87
N LEU A 74 26.81 -10.68 16.31
CA LEU A 74 26.26 -9.60 15.48
C LEU A 74 25.04 -8.89 16.08
N PHE A 75 24.23 -9.58 16.85
CA PHE A 75 22.92 -9.06 17.32
C PHE A 75 22.85 -8.84 18.82
N ALA A 76 23.57 -9.64 19.63
CA ALA A 76 23.53 -9.50 21.08
C ALA A 76 24.05 -8.14 21.51
N ARG A 77 23.22 -7.42 22.28
CA ARG A 77 23.60 -6.11 22.80
C ARG A 77 24.61 -6.27 23.93
N LYS A 78 25.81 -5.73 23.72
CA LYS A 78 26.86 -5.64 24.74
C LYS A 78 26.94 -4.19 25.24
N GLY A 79 26.21 -3.86 26.31
CA GLY A 79 26.20 -2.54 26.93
C GLY A 79 24.91 -1.74 26.75
N PRO A 80 24.89 -0.44 27.14
CA PRO A 80 23.71 0.40 27.08
C PRO A 80 23.28 0.66 25.64
N ALA A 81 21.98 0.99 25.47
CA ALA A 81 21.44 1.40 24.18
C ALA A 81 22.18 2.63 23.65
N LYS A 82 22.59 2.60 22.39
CA LYS A 82 23.22 3.72 21.70
C LYS A 82 22.24 4.36 20.73
N PRO A 83 22.18 5.70 20.68
CA PRO A 83 21.45 6.40 19.62
C PRO A 83 21.96 5.96 18.24
N HIS A 84 21.04 5.91 17.28
CA HIS A 84 21.43 5.62 15.89
C HIS A 84 22.36 6.75 15.38
N PRO A 85 23.48 6.45 14.66
CA PRO A 85 24.43 7.47 14.20
C PRO A 85 23.78 8.57 13.35
N ALA A 86 22.79 8.21 12.52
CA ALA A 86 21.98 9.16 11.73
C ALA A 86 20.76 9.72 12.51
N GLN A 87 20.68 9.50 13.80
CA GLN A 87 19.59 9.97 14.69
C GLN A 87 18.19 9.58 14.20
N PHE A 88 18.04 8.42 13.56
CA PHE A 88 16.72 7.91 13.21
C PHE A 88 15.88 7.66 14.44
N SER A 89 14.65 8.17 14.41
CA SER A 89 13.66 7.91 15.44
C SER A 89 13.08 6.49 15.32
N SER A 90 12.50 5.97 16.39
CA SER A 90 11.75 4.71 16.37
C SER A 90 10.58 4.73 15.37
N ILE A 91 10.01 5.91 15.11
CA ILE A 91 8.96 6.10 14.08
C ILE A 91 9.49 5.79 12.68
N ALA A 92 10.71 6.21 12.35
CA ALA A 92 11.34 5.89 11.05
C ALA A 92 11.51 4.37 10.88
N ILE A 93 11.90 3.66 11.93
CA ILE A 93 12.00 2.19 11.91
C ILE A 93 10.62 1.54 11.78
N SER A 94 9.62 2.07 12.47
CA SER A 94 8.24 1.60 12.34
C SER A 94 7.70 1.78 10.91
N LEU A 95 8.00 2.91 10.27
CA LEU A 95 7.65 3.15 8.86
C LEU A 95 8.40 2.18 7.93
N ALA A 96 9.70 1.97 8.14
CA ALA A 96 10.48 1.00 7.38
C ALA A 96 9.91 -0.42 7.51
N THR A 97 9.41 -0.78 8.68
CA THR A 97 8.74 -2.08 8.91
C THR A 97 7.45 -2.19 8.10
N ILE A 98 6.65 -1.12 8.00
CA ILE A 98 5.46 -1.10 7.13
C ILE A 98 5.86 -1.30 5.67
N ILE A 99 6.88 -0.59 5.18
CA ILE A 99 7.38 -0.71 3.81
C ILE A 99 7.83 -2.15 3.51
N ILE A 100 8.56 -2.78 4.42
CA ILE A 100 8.99 -4.18 4.28
C ILE A 100 7.77 -5.11 4.18
N HIS A 101 6.76 -4.92 5.03
CA HIS A 101 5.55 -5.75 5.01
C HIS A 101 4.65 -5.46 3.80
N ASP A 102 4.82 -4.32 3.15
CA ASP A 102 4.14 -3.97 1.90
C ASP A 102 4.76 -4.70 0.71
N ILE A 103 6.10 -4.70 0.62
CA ILE A 103 6.81 -5.26 -0.52
C ILE A 103 7.01 -6.78 -0.41
N PHE A 104 7.27 -7.28 0.80
CA PHE A 104 7.66 -8.67 1.03
C PHE A 104 6.57 -9.45 1.77
N ARG A 105 5.87 -10.28 1.00
CA ARG A 105 4.98 -11.31 1.50
C ARG A 105 5.25 -12.58 0.71
N THR A 106 6.29 -13.29 1.08
CA THR A 106 6.67 -14.55 0.42
C THR A 106 5.58 -15.59 0.64
N ASP A 107 5.22 -16.33 -0.40
CA ASP A 107 4.27 -17.43 -0.34
C ASP A 107 4.84 -18.58 0.49
N ASP A 108 4.02 -19.17 1.35
CA ASP A 108 4.46 -20.22 2.29
C ASP A 108 4.76 -21.55 1.58
N LEU A 109 4.17 -21.81 0.41
CA LEU A 109 4.33 -23.04 -0.36
C LEU A 109 5.38 -22.90 -1.46
N ASP A 110 5.46 -21.74 -2.10
CA ASP A 110 6.43 -21.45 -3.15
C ASP A 110 7.20 -20.16 -2.83
N GLN A 111 8.36 -20.30 -2.22
CA GLN A 111 9.22 -19.18 -1.81
C GLN A 111 9.75 -18.33 -2.99
N ASN A 112 9.47 -18.71 -4.24
CA ASN A 112 9.77 -17.88 -5.39
C ASN A 112 8.67 -16.87 -5.71
N LYS A 113 7.49 -17.02 -5.10
CA LYS A 113 6.33 -16.15 -5.29
C LYS A 113 6.21 -15.11 -4.20
N VAL A 114 5.71 -13.94 -4.59
CA VAL A 114 5.35 -12.86 -3.68
C VAL A 114 3.82 -12.77 -3.59
N ALA A 115 3.26 -12.84 -2.40
CA ALA A 115 1.83 -12.70 -2.14
C ALA A 115 1.41 -11.25 -1.86
N SER A 116 2.30 -10.27 -2.07
CA SER A 116 2.00 -8.83 -2.12
C SER A 116 2.13 -8.32 -3.55
N SER A 117 1.59 -7.15 -3.84
CA SER A 117 1.89 -6.46 -5.09
C SER A 117 3.33 -5.92 -5.07
N SER A 118 3.90 -5.64 -6.24
CA SER A 118 5.23 -5.01 -6.35
C SER A 118 5.16 -3.48 -6.18
N TYR A 119 4.00 -2.94 -5.92
CA TYR A 119 3.76 -1.51 -5.75
C TYR A 119 3.73 -1.15 -4.27
N LEU A 120 4.29 0.03 -3.93
CA LEU A 120 4.20 0.61 -2.59
C LEU A 120 2.83 1.28 -2.42
N ASP A 121 1.82 0.48 -2.22
CA ASP A 121 0.42 0.89 -2.21
C ASP A 121 -0.25 0.78 -0.83
N LEU A 122 0.57 0.65 0.20
CA LEU A 122 0.14 0.50 1.58
C LEU A 122 -0.73 -0.75 1.78
N GLY A 123 -0.32 -1.86 1.14
CA GLY A 123 -0.96 -3.17 1.28
C GLY A 123 -1.17 -3.64 2.73
N PRO A 124 -0.28 -3.34 3.69
CA PRO A 124 -0.55 -3.61 5.11
C PRO A 124 -1.82 -2.96 5.65
N LEU A 125 -2.20 -1.78 5.16
CA LEU A 125 -3.46 -1.13 5.53
C LEU A 125 -4.64 -1.67 4.71
N TYR A 126 -4.50 -1.69 3.37
CA TYR A 126 -5.62 -1.92 2.45
C TYR A 126 -5.81 -3.38 2.04
N GLY A 127 -4.80 -4.23 2.21
CA GLY A 127 -4.79 -5.61 1.73
C GLY A 127 -4.10 -5.79 0.38
N HIS A 128 -3.62 -7.00 0.13
CA HIS A 128 -2.89 -7.39 -1.08
C HIS A 128 -3.77 -8.13 -2.11
N ASN A 129 -5.06 -8.22 -1.85
CA ASN A 129 -6.08 -8.80 -2.73
C ASN A 129 -7.47 -8.37 -2.26
N GLN A 130 -8.48 -8.62 -3.08
CA GLN A 130 -9.86 -8.21 -2.79
C GLN A 130 -10.37 -8.78 -1.46
N LYS A 131 -10.09 -10.05 -1.17
CA LYS A 131 -10.52 -10.70 0.08
C LYS A 131 -9.97 -10.00 1.32
N MET A 132 -8.69 -9.62 1.32
CA MET A 132 -8.08 -8.86 2.41
C MET A 132 -8.65 -7.45 2.48
N GLN A 133 -8.80 -6.79 1.33
CA GLN A 133 -9.37 -5.44 1.25
C GLN A 133 -10.77 -5.39 1.86
N ASP A 134 -11.61 -6.38 1.58
CA ASP A 134 -12.97 -6.47 2.09
C ASP A 134 -13.03 -6.57 3.62
N THR A 135 -11.99 -7.09 4.27
CA THR A 135 -11.95 -7.19 5.73
C THR A 135 -11.89 -5.83 6.42
N VAL A 136 -11.29 -4.83 5.78
CA VAL A 136 -11.09 -3.48 6.36
C VAL A 136 -12.08 -2.44 5.84
N ARG A 137 -12.86 -2.74 4.79
CA ARG A 137 -13.83 -1.80 4.22
C ARG A 137 -15.15 -1.80 4.97
N THR A 138 -15.75 -0.61 5.12
CA THR A 138 -17.14 -0.48 5.63
C THR A 138 -18.15 -0.75 4.53
N PHE A 139 -17.78 -0.71 3.27
CA PHE A 139 -18.65 -0.70 2.08
C PHE A 139 -19.66 0.45 2.07
N LYS A 140 -19.36 1.50 2.83
CA LYS A 140 -20.18 2.69 2.92
C LYS A 140 -19.30 3.93 2.86
N ASP A 141 -19.66 4.87 1.99
CA ASP A 141 -19.05 6.19 1.84
C ASP A 141 -17.52 6.15 1.62
N GLY A 142 -16.98 5.07 1.02
CA GLY A 142 -15.56 4.90 0.78
C GLY A 142 -14.69 4.67 2.02
N LYS A 143 -15.27 4.57 3.21
CA LYS A 143 -14.55 4.54 4.47
C LYS A 143 -14.01 3.15 4.83
N LEU A 144 -12.91 3.17 5.56
CA LEU A 144 -12.39 2.01 6.29
C LEU A 144 -13.10 1.85 7.64
N LYS A 145 -13.15 0.61 8.13
CA LYS A 145 -13.52 0.34 9.52
C LYS A 145 -12.56 1.08 10.46
N PRO A 146 -13.04 1.68 11.55
CA PRO A 146 -12.19 2.43 12.45
C PRO A 146 -11.03 1.59 13.00
N ASP A 147 -9.83 2.17 13.00
CA ASP A 147 -8.64 1.62 13.65
C ASP A 147 -8.27 0.19 13.22
N THR A 148 -8.56 -0.17 11.97
CA THR A 148 -8.26 -1.48 11.40
C THR A 148 -7.16 -1.39 10.34
N PHE A 149 -6.48 -2.51 10.10
CA PHE A 149 -5.54 -2.71 9.01
C PHE A 149 -5.62 -4.18 8.53
N ALA A 150 -5.21 -4.45 7.30
CA ALA A 150 -5.42 -5.73 6.64
C ALA A 150 -4.36 -6.79 6.96
N GLU A 151 -3.11 -6.40 7.29
CA GLU A 151 -1.98 -7.31 7.44
C GLU A 151 -1.85 -7.85 8.86
N PRO A 152 -2.18 -9.11 9.13
CA PRO A 152 -2.15 -9.67 10.48
C PRO A 152 -0.73 -9.82 11.06
N ARG A 153 0.31 -9.91 10.21
CA ARG A 153 1.71 -9.99 10.68
C ARG A 153 2.14 -8.77 11.48
N ILE A 154 1.47 -7.64 11.31
CA ILE A 154 1.74 -6.39 12.05
C ILE A 154 1.41 -6.54 13.54
N LEU A 155 0.50 -7.42 13.93
CA LEU A 155 0.17 -7.67 15.33
C LEU A 155 1.36 -8.24 16.12
N GLY A 156 2.31 -8.88 15.45
CA GLY A 156 3.55 -9.36 16.05
C GLY A 156 4.71 -8.34 16.04
N GLN A 157 4.48 -7.12 15.54
CA GLN A 157 5.49 -6.08 15.41
C GLN A 157 5.45 -5.12 16.63
N PRO A 158 6.51 -4.31 16.84
CA PRO A 158 6.49 -3.27 17.86
C PRO A 158 5.26 -2.34 17.72
N PRO A 159 4.67 -1.88 18.84
CA PRO A 159 3.41 -1.13 18.83
C PRO A 159 3.40 0.11 17.92
N GLY A 160 4.55 0.74 17.69
CA GLY A 160 4.69 1.91 16.81
C GLY A 160 4.30 1.62 15.36
N VAL A 161 4.45 0.37 14.91
CA VAL A 161 4.07 -0.05 13.54
C VAL A 161 2.54 -0.03 13.39
N GLY A 162 1.83 -0.66 14.32
CA GLY A 162 0.37 -0.64 14.36
C GLY A 162 -0.20 0.76 14.56
N ALA A 163 0.43 1.58 15.41
CA ALA A 163 0.02 2.96 15.66
C ALA A 163 0.09 3.82 14.38
N LEU A 164 1.13 3.65 13.55
CA LEU A 164 1.23 4.33 12.27
C LEU A 164 0.14 3.88 11.30
N LEU A 165 -0.14 2.57 11.20
CA LEU A 165 -1.23 2.08 10.34
C LEU A 165 -2.60 2.60 10.77
N VAL A 166 -2.86 2.67 12.07
CA VAL A 166 -4.07 3.29 12.61
C VAL A 166 -4.12 4.79 12.26
N SER A 167 -3.00 5.49 12.31
CA SER A 167 -2.93 6.89 11.90
C SER A 167 -3.25 7.06 10.40
N PHE A 168 -2.73 6.19 9.54
CA PHE A 168 -3.08 6.19 8.10
C PHE A 168 -4.55 5.82 7.87
N ASN A 169 -5.12 4.88 8.63
CA ASN A 169 -6.54 4.55 8.56
C ASN A 169 -7.43 5.76 8.89
N ARG A 170 -7.12 6.46 9.98
CA ARG A 170 -7.84 7.68 10.39
C ARG A 170 -7.69 8.79 9.37
N PHE A 171 -6.49 8.96 8.82
CA PHE A 171 -6.23 9.93 7.76
C PHE A 171 -7.00 9.63 6.47
N HIS A 172 -7.06 8.34 6.06
CA HIS A 172 -7.92 7.91 4.95
C HIS A 172 -9.37 8.33 5.17
N ASN A 173 -9.94 8.01 6.33
CA ASN A 173 -11.32 8.34 6.65
C ASN A 173 -11.58 9.85 6.71
N TYR A 174 -10.60 10.62 7.16
CA TYR A 174 -10.66 12.08 7.13
C TYR A 174 -10.68 12.61 5.70
N VAL A 175 -9.74 12.17 4.85
CA VAL A 175 -9.66 12.59 3.44
C VAL A 175 -10.94 12.24 2.68
N VAL A 176 -11.47 11.04 2.87
CA VAL A 176 -12.76 10.64 2.27
C VAL A 176 -13.89 11.58 2.67
N GLY A 177 -13.94 11.98 3.95
CA GLY A 177 -14.92 12.97 4.43
C GLY A 177 -14.77 14.32 3.74
N GLN A 178 -13.53 14.83 3.63
CA GLN A 178 -13.24 16.10 2.96
C GLN A 178 -13.58 16.07 1.46
N LEU A 179 -13.24 14.99 0.77
CA LEU A 179 -13.60 14.82 -0.65
C LEU A 179 -15.11 14.81 -0.87
N ALA A 180 -15.86 14.15 0.02
CA ALA A 180 -17.32 14.12 -0.05
C ALA A 180 -17.95 15.51 0.20
N GLU A 181 -17.35 16.30 1.11
CA GLU A 181 -17.81 17.65 1.45
C GLU A 181 -17.51 18.65 0.31
N ILE A 182 -16.29 18.62 -0.24
CA ILE A 182 -15.87 19.45 -1.39
C ILE A 182 -16.69 19.10 -2.63
N ASN A 183 -16.93 17.80 -2.85
CA ASN A 183 -17.73 17.24 -3.95
C ASN A 183 -17.47 17.91 -5.31
N GLU A 184 -16.20 18.06 -5.67
CA GLU A 184 -15.78 18.74 -6.90
C GLU A 184 -16.42 18.13 -8.14
N GLY A 185 -17.08 18.96 -8.93
CA GLY A 185 -17.81 18.53 -10.13
C GLY A 185 -18.98 17.57 -9.86
N GLY A 186 -19.49 17.48 -8.63
CA GLY A 186 -20.60 16.59 -8.26
C GLY A 186 -20.25 15.11 -8.29
N ARG A 187 -18.96 14.74 -8.26
CA ARG A 187 -18.48 13.35 -8.44
C ARG A 187 -19.00 12.38 -7.37
N PHE A 188 -19.27 12.89 -6.18
CA PHE A 188 -19.73 12.10 -5.03
C PHE A 188 -21.22 12.24 -4.79
N THR A 189 -21.94 13.03 -5.62
CA THR A 189 -23.40 13.10 -5.58
C THR A 189 -23.98 11.92 -6.33
N ALA A 190 -24.59 10.99 -5.63
CA ALA A 190 -25.27 9.85 -6.25
C ALA A 190 -26.72 10.19 -6.56
N THR A 191 -27.16 9.94 -7.79
CA THR A 191 -28.58 9.78 -8.08
C THR A 191 -29.13 8.57 -7.34
N LYS A 192 -30.40 8.56 -7.00
CA LYS A 192 -31.02 7.46 -6.22
C LYS A 192 -30.79 6.06 -6.79
N LEU A 193 -30.57 5.94 -8.10
CA LEU A 193 -30.27 4.69 -8.82
C LEU A 193 -28.81 4.25 -8.73
N ASP A 194 -27.89 5.17 -8.43
CA ASP A 194 -26.44 4.90 -8.45
C ASP A 194 -25.80 4.77 -7.06
N LYS A 195 -26.58 4.91 -5.97
CA LYS A 195 -26.04 4.86 -4.61
C LYS A 195 -25.24 3.57 -4.31
N ALA A 196 -25.67 2.44 -4.83
CA ALA A 196 -24.93 1.18 -4.71
C ALA A 196 -23.63 1.19 -5.54
N LYS A 197 -23.66 1.71 -6.76
CA LYS A 197 -22.51 1.82 -7.67
C LYS A 197 -21.49 2.87 -7.22
N VAL A 198 -21.95 3.96 -6.57
CA VAL A 198 -21.05 4.99 -6.01
C VAL A 198 -20.32 4.47 -4.79
N SER A 199 -20.99 3.70 -3.94
CA SER A 199 -20.34 2.99 -2.83
C SER A 199 -19.22 2.08 -3.33
N GLU A 200 -19.46 1.36 -4.42
CA GLU A 200 -18.48 0.48 -5.07
C GLU A 200 -17.35 1.26 -5.76
N ARG A 201 -17.66 2.43 -6.35
CA ARG A 201 -16.67 3.29 -7.02
C ARG A 201 -15.75 4.04 -6.06
N SER A 202 -16.26 4.53 -4.94
CA SER A 202 -15.44 5.17 -3.90
C SER A 202 -14.54 4.20 -3.13
N LEU A 203 -14.74 2.89 -3.33
CA LEU A 203 -13.94 1.83 -2.76
C LEU A 203 -12.62 1.57 -3.52
N ARG A 204 -12.45 2.15 -4.72
CA ARG A 204 -11.34 1.85 -5.63
C ARG A 204 -10.36 3.01 -5.81
N HIS A 205 -10.46 4.06 -4.99
CA HIS A 205 -9.55 5.22 -4.99
C HIS A 205 -8.72 5.29 -3.73
#